data_bc0f05bd3a2f1ee7c8a724055ecbe0e0
#
_entry.id   bc0f05bd3a2f1ee7c8a724055ecbe0e0
#
_cell.length_a   1.000
_cell.length_b   1.000
_cell.length_c   1.000
_cell.angle_alpha   90.00
_cell.angle_beta   90.00
_cell.angle_gamma   90.00
#
_symmetry.space_group_name_H-M   'P 1'
#
loop_
_entity.id
_entity.type
_entity.pdbx_description
1 polymer ?
#
loop_
_entity_poly.entity_id
_entity_poly.type
_entity_poly.pdbx_seq_one_letter_code
_entity_poly.pdbx_strand_id
1 'polypeptide(L)'
;MNPSAPGLLNLAAYHFAPIAHPTPVAAALRTQAQALGIKGTVLVTPEGLNAFWAAPEAEAQAMLQALRDVPGFAALKAKASWSAACPFKRLKVKVKREMIRMNHPAIQPGQGRAPSVDAPTLQRWLDQGHDDQGRPLRMLDTRNAFEVAHGQFAGATHWGLGQFTEFPQAAQQHGHELAPYTVVSYCTGGIRCEKAALYMQALGMLNVWQLEGGILEYLERTNGKHWQGNCFVFDERGTLNAELAPAASSANLANQVQS
;
A
#
# COMPACT_ATOMS: atom_id res chain seq x y z
N MET A 1 -26.85 -23.93 12.24
CA MET A 1 -25.73 -22.99 12.00
C MET A 1 -26.33 -21.60 11.88
N ASN A 2 -26.09 -20.72 12.85
CA ASN A 2 -26.54 -19.34 12.75
C ASN A 2 -25.78 -18.68 11.59
N PRO A 3 -26.44 -17.95 10.68
CA PRO A 3 -25.73 -17.15 9.70
C PRO A 3 -24.89 -16.12 10.50
N SER A 4 -23.57 -16.22 10.36
CA SER A 4 -22.65 -15.25 10.94
C SER A 4 -23.10 -13.86 10.54
N ALA A 5 -23.14 -12.92 11.50
CA ALA A 5 -23.45 -11.52 11.23
C ALA A 5 -22.60 -11.05 10.03
N PRO A 6 -23.16 -10.30 9.08
CA PRO A 6 -22.41 -9.82 7.94
C PRO A 6 -21.20 -9.04 8.46
N GLY A 7 -19.99 -9.46 8.04
CA GLY A 7 -18.76 -8.79 8.40
C GLY A 7 -18.72 -7.35 7.86
N LEU A 8 -17.80 -6.57 8.37
CA LEU A 8 -17.54 -5.22 7.81
C LEU A 8 -16.61 -5.33 6.60
N LEU A 9 -16.95 -4.62 5.53
CA LEU A 9 -16.08 -4.46 4.37
C LEU A 9 -15.03 -3.39 4.68
N ASN A 10 -13.77 -3.78 4.60
CA ASN A 10 -12.63 -2.88 4.71
C ASN A 10 -12.14 -2.56 3.30
N LEU A 11 -12.02 -1.28 2.99
CA LEU A 11 -11.51 -0.83 1.70
C LEU A 11 -10.25 0.03 1.90
N ALA A 12 -9.30 -0.16 1.00
CA ALA A 12 -8.07 0.64 0.91
C ALA A 12 -7.92 1.12 -0.53
N ALA A 13 -7.82 2.42 -0.73
CA ALA A 13 -7.72 3.02 -2.04
C ALA A 13 -6.77 4.21 -2.04
N TYR A 14 -5.96 4.34 -3.09
CA TYR A 14 -5.23 5.57 -3.37
C TYR A 14 -5.20 5.84 -4.87
N HIS A 15 -5.10 7.10 -5.22
CA HIS A 15 -4.89 7.52 -6.61
C HIS A 15 -4.19 8.86 -6.64
N PHE A 16 -3.16 8.95 -7.48
CA PHE A 16 -2.47 10.20 -7.76
C PHE A 16 -3.16 10.91 -8.93
N ALA A 17 -3.84 12.00 -8.62
CA ALA A 17 -4.43 12.92 -9.57
C ALA A 17 -4.49 14.31 -8.94
N PRO A 18 -4.24 15.40 -9.70
CA PRO A 18 -4.19 16.74 -9.14
C PRO A 18 -5.53 17.16 -8.53
N ILE A 19 -5.50 17.71 -7.33
CA ILE A 19 -6.64 18.34 -6.65
C ILE A 19 -6.28 19.80 -6.38
N ALA A 20 -6.85 20.72 -7.16
CA ALA A 20 -6.56 22.16 -7.05
C ALA A 20 -6.92 22.72 -5.67
N HIS A 21 -8.03 22.27 -5.09
CA HIS A 21 -8.57 22.76 -3.82
C HIS A 21 -8.85 21.61 -2.85
N PRO A 22 -7.84 21.07 -2.14
CA PRO A 22 -8.01 19.92 -1.25
C PRO A 22 -8.96 20.16 -0.08
N THR A 23 -9.03 21.39 0.44
CA THR A 23 -9.85 21.71 1.63
C THR A 23 -11.36 21.52 1.40
N PRO A 24 -12.00 22.10 0.36
CA PRO A 24 -13.40 21.85 0.09
C PRO A 24 -13.72 20.39 -0.26
N VAL A 25 -12.80 19.68 -0.98
CA VAL A 25 -12.94 18.25 -1.25
C VAL A 25 -12.94 17.45 0.06
N ALA A 26 -12.01 17.74 0.97
CA ALA A 26 -11.96 17.08 2.28
C ALA A 26 -13.21 17.35 3.12
N ALA A 27 -13.79 18.56 3.05
CA ALA A 27 -15.02 18.89 3.75
C ALA A 27 -16.21 18.09 3.20
N ALA A 28 -16.38 18.04 1.87
CA ALA A 28 -17.43 17.26 1.21
C ALA A 28 -17.33 15.77 1.55
N LEU A 29 -16.13 15.17 1.41
CA LEU A 29 -15.90 13.77 1.75
C LEU A 29 -16.12 13.47 3.24
N ARG A 30 -15.83 14.41 4.14
CA ARG A 30 -16.14 14.26 5.58
C ARG A 30 -17.64 14.19 5.82
N THR A 31 -18.42 15.06 5.20
CA THR A 31 -19.89 15.07 5.31
C THR A 31 -20.48 13.75 4.82
N GLN A 32 -20.05 13.27 3.65
CA GLN A 32 -20.47 11.98 3.10
C GLN A 32 -20.08 10.80 4.02
N ALA A 33 -18.83 10.75 4.46
CA ALA A 33 -18.35 9.68 5.33
C ALA A 33 -19.08 9.65 6.69
N GLN A 34 -19.45 10.82 7.24
CA GLN A 34 -20.23 10.93 8.48
C GLN A 34 -21.66 10.44 8.28
N ALA A 35 -22.31 10.81 7.18
CA ALA A 35 -23.67 10.37 6.85
C ALA A 35 -23.75 8.85 6.66
N LEU A 36 -22.67 8.23 6.13
CA LEU A 36 -22.55 6.79 5.91
C LEU A 36 -22.03 6.02 7.15
N GLY A 37 -21.76 6.68 8.27
CA GLY A 37 -21.21 6.02 9.46
C GLY A 37 -19.80 5.43 9.29
N ILE A 38 -19.04 5.93 8.32
CA ILE A 38 -17.69 5.42 7.99
C ILE A 38 -16.71 5.64 9.15
N LYS A 39 -15.93 4.61 9.47
CA LYS A 39 -14.73 4.74 10.28
C LYS A 39 -13.50 4.49 9.42
N GLY A 40 -12.42 5.26 9.64
CA GLY A 40 -11.22 5.15 8.82
C GLY A 40 -10.46 6.45 8.68
N THR A 41 -9.56 6.50 7.71
CA THR A 41 -8.76 7.69 7.40
C THR A 41 -8.87 8.03 5.93
N VAL A 42 -9.17 9.29 5.62
CA VAL A 42 -9.13 9.85 4.26
C VAL A 42 -8.12 10.99 4.27
N LEU A 43 -7.07 10.85 3.47
CA LEU A 43 -6.10 11.91 3.20
C LEU A 43 -6.43 12.54 1.86
N VAL A 44 -6.58 13.86 1.87
CA VAL A 44 -6.78 14.68 0.66
C VAL A 44 -5.56 15.58 0.51
N THR A 45 -4.93 15.57 -0.66
CA THR A 45 -3.71 16.33 -0.90
C THR A 45 -3.77 16.96 -2.29
N PRO A 46 -2.92 17.96 -2.60
CA PRO A 46 -2.81 18.48 -3.97
C PRO A 46 -2.40 17.42 -5.00
N GLU A 47 -1.75 16.32 -4.58
CA GLU A 47 -1.28 15.25 -5.46
C GLU A 47 -2.24 14.06 -5.57
N GLY A 48 -3.31 14.02 -4.76
CA GLY A 48 -4.29 12.93 -4.83
C GLY A 48 -5.01 12.59 -3.53
N LEU A 49 -5.62 11.40 -3.52
CA LEU A 49 -6.36 10.81 -2.41
C LEU A 49 -5.71 9.51 -1.94
N ASN A 50 -5.71 9.31 -0.61
CA ASN A 50 -5.36 8.03 0.01
C ASN A 50 -6.36 7.76 1.15
N ALA A 51 -7.09 6.65 1.08
CA ALA A 51 -8.18 6.36 2.00
C ALA A 51 -8.17 4.89 2.44
N PHE A 52 -8.45 4.69 3.72
CA PHE A 52 -8.66 3.38 4.37
C PHE A 52 -9.91 3.50 5.22
N TRP A 53 -10.91 2.62 5.01
CA TRP A 53 -12.15 2.70 5.78
C TRP A 53 -12.81 1.35 5.91
N ALA A 54 -13.72 1.25 6.88
CA ALA A 54 -14.57 0.10 7.11
C ALA A 54 -15.99 0.53 7.43
N ALA A 55 -16.94 -0.21 6.90
CA ALA A 55 -18.37 -0.08 7.15
C ALA A 55 -19.10 -1.36 6.70
N PRO A 56 -20.42 -1.50 6.93
CA PRO A 56 -21.22 -2.47 6.20
C PRO A 56 -21.06 -2.26 4.70
N GLU A 57 -21.28 -3.31 3.91
CA GLU A 57 -20.89 -3.34 2.49
C GLU A 57 -21.49 -2.18 1.68
N ALA A 58 -22.78 -1.91 1.85
CA ALA A 58 -23.47 -0.87 1.09
C ALA A 58 -22.86 0.52 1.35
N GLU A 59 -22.61 0.85 2.62
CA GLU A 59 -22.01 2.12 3.03
C GLU A 59 -20.55 2.22 2.60
N ALA A 60 -19.80 1.12 2.68
CA ALA A 60 -18.41 1.08 2.22
C ALA A 60 -18.32 1.32 0.71
N GLN A 61 -19.21 0.74 -0.09
CA GLN A 61 -19.28 0.96 -1.54
C GLN A 61 -19.78 2.36 -1.88
N ALA A 62 -20.75 2.89 -1.14
CA ALA A 62 -21.21 4.27 -1.31
C ALA A 62 -20.08 5.28 -1.05
N MET A 63 -19.23 5.04 -0.04
CA MET A 63 -18.05 5.86 0.19
C MET A 63 -17.03 5.75 -0.94
N LEU A 64 -16.81 4.55 -1.51
CA LEU A 64 -15.96 4.38 -2.69
C LEU A 64 -16.49 5.19 -3.87
N GLN A 65 -17.80 5.18 -4.09
CA GLN A 65 -18.40 5.98 -5.15
C GLN A 65 -18.21 7.48 -4.90
N ALA A 66 -18.39 7.96 -3.68
CA ALA A 66 -18.13 9.36 -3.31
C ALA A 66 -16.69 9.79 -3.58
N LEU A 67 -15.71 8.88 -3.38
CA LEU A 67 -14.31 9.15 -3.76
C LEU A 67 -14.13 9.18 -5.29
N ARG A 68 -14.82 8.32 -6.05
CA ARG A 68 -14.78 8.29 -7.53
C ARG A 68 -15.44 9.51 -8.16
N ASP A 69 -16.41 10.10 -7.49
CA ASP A 69 -17.09 11.31 -7.96
C ASP A 69 -16.23 12.57 -7.86
N VAL A 70 -15.11 12.52 -7.13
CA VAL A 70 -14.12 13.59 -7.14
C VAL A 70 -13.49 13.68 -8.54
N PRO A 71 -13.45 14.88 -9.17
CA PRO A 71 -12.87 15.04 -10.50
C PRO A 71 -11.46 14.45 -10.59
N GLY A 72 -11.23 13.60 -11.61
CA GLY A 72 -9.96 12.89 -11.81
C GLY A 72 -9.86 11.53 -11.11
N PHE A 73 -10.87 11.11 -10.33
CA PHE A 73 -10.82 9.87 -9.54
C PHE A 73 -11.78 8.77 -10.01
N ALA A 74 -12.44 8.92 -11.15
CA ALA A 74 -13.40 7.93 -11.67
C ALA A 74 -12.79 6.52 -11.81
N ALA A 75 -11.48 6.41 -12.09
CA ALA A 75 -10.75 5.14 -12.21
C ALA A 75 -10.17 4.62 -10.88
N LEU A 76 -10.51 5.23 -9.74
CA LEU A 76 -10.00 4.81 -8.43
C LEU A 76 -10.34 3.35 -8.15
N LYS A 77 -9.31 2.54 -7.97
CA LYS A 77 -9.43 1.13 -7.58
C LYS A 77 -9.32 1.02 -6.07
N ALA A 78 -10.09 0.12 -5.46
CA ALA A 78 -10.00 -0.20 -4.05
C ALA A 78 -9.67 -1.67 -3.85
N LYS A 79 -8.87 -1.96 -2.83
CA LYS A 79 -8.63 -3.30 -2.31
C LYS A 79 -9.62 -3.57 -1.21
N ALA A 80 -10.21 -4.76 -1.24
CA ALA A 80 -11.25 -5.19 -0.31
C ALA A 80 -10.73 -6.30 0.62
N SER A 81 -11.14 -6.25 1.87
CA SER A 81 -11.00 -7.35 2.81
C SER A 81 -12.15 -7.31 3.82
N TRP A 82 -12.39 -8.41 4.53
CA TRP A 82 -13.49 -8.51 5.48
C TRP A 82 -12.96 -8.65 6.90
N SER A 83 -13.71 -8.12 7.87
CA SER A 83 -13.41 -8.30 9.28
C SER A 83 -14.70 -8.41 10.10
N ALA A 84 -14.68 -9.20 11.17
CA ALA A 84 -15.81 -9.33 12.10
C ALA A 84 -16.02 -8.05 12.92
N ALA A 85 -14.96 -7.27 13.18
CA ALA A 85 -14.99 -6.02 13.92
C ALA A 85 -14.35 -4.89 13.10
N CYS A 86 -14.79 -3.64 13.36
CA CYS A 86 -14.23 -2.48 12.68
C CYS A 86 -12.78 -2.22 13.12
N PRO A 87 -11.78 -2.26 12.19
CA PRO A 87 -10.38 -2.06 12.54
C PRO A 87 -10.00 -0.57 12.72
N PHE A 88 -10.97 0.32 12.82
CA PHE A 88 -10.77 1.75 13.01
C PHE A 88 -11.62 2.30 14.16
N LYS A 89 -11.01 3.06 15.06
CA LYS A 89 -11.72 3.67 16.21
C LYS A 89 -12.67 4.79 15.78
N ARG A 90 -12.26 5.61 14.81
CA ARG A 90 -12.99 6.81 14.40
C ARG A 90 -12.71 7.21 12.95
N LEU A 91 -13.54 8.08 12.41
CA LEU A 91 -13.27 8.77 11.14
C LEU A 91 -12.21 9.87 11.32
N LYS A 92 -11.23 9.89 10.40
CA LYS A 92 -10.24 10.96 10.27
C LYS A 92 -10.19 11.42 8.82
N VAL A 93 -10.60 12.66 8.53
CA VAL A 93 -10.39 13.27 7.21
C VAL A 93 -9.38 14.40 7.38
N LYS A 94 -8.26 14.33 6.65
CA LYS A 94 -7.13 15.25 6.81
C LYS A 94 -6.69 15.81 5.46
N VAL A 95 -6.39 17.10 5.43
CA VAL A 95 -5.64 17.72 4.34
C VAL A 95 -4.15 17.67 4.67
N LYS A 96 -3.33 17.22 3.74
CA LYS A 96 -1.88 17.13 3.86
C LYS A 96 -1.23 17.69 2.59
N ARG A 97 0.08 17.97 2.62
CA ARG A 97 0.85 18.40 1.44
C ARG A 97 1.13 17.24 0.48
N GLU A 98 1.39 16.06 1.02
CA GLU A 98 1.70 14.84 0.27
C GLU A 98 0.87 13.67 0.80
N MET A 99 0.47 12.75 -0.08
CA MET A 99 -0.21 11.50 0.29
C MET A 99 0.71 10.58 1.08
N ILE A 100 1.95 10.49 0.63
CA ILE A 100 3.06 9.86 1.33
C ILE A 100 4.27 10.79 1.28
N ARG A 101 4.75 11.19 2.45
CA ARG A 101 5.77 12.23 2.54
C ARG A 101 7.13 11.70 2.11
N MET A 102 7.69 12.30 1.07
CA MET A 102 9.05 12.07 0.58
C MET A 102 9.91 13.35 0.71
N ASN A 103 9.28 14.54 0.82
CA ASN A 103 9.92 15.85 0.82
C ASN A 103 10.74 16.12 -0.48
N HIS A 104 10.27 15.61 -1.62
CA HIS A 104 10.94 15.81 -2.90
C HIS A 104 9.93 16.34 -3.95
N PRO A 105 9.77 17.67 -4.08
CA PRO A 105 8.68 18.26 -4.87
C PRO A 105 8.76 18.01 -6.38
N ALA A 106 9.95 17.64 -6.91
CA ALA A 106 10.10 17.27 -8.31
C ALA A 106 9.49 15.90 -8.64
N ILE A 107 9.18 15.06 -7.63
CA ILE A 107 8.57 13.75 -7.84
C ILE A 107 7.05 13.88 -7.75
N GLN A 108 6.41 13.84 -8.91
CA GLN A 108 4.97 14.06 -9.08
C GLN A 108 4.30 12.88 -9.80
N PRO A 109 3.84 11.84 -9.08
CA PRO A 109 3.25 10.65 -9.70
C PRO A 109 2.02 10.92 -10.57
N GLY A 110 1.31 12.04 -10.32
CA GLY A 110 0.18 12.47 -11.16
C GLY A 110 0.56 12.93 -12.57
N GLN A 111 1.85 13.18 -12.84
CA GLN A 111 2.37 13.61 -14.16
C GLN A 111 3.03 12.47 -14.94
N GLY A 112 3.26 11.32 -14.33
CA GLY A 112 3.85 10.15 -14.96
C GLY A 112 3.97 9.01 -13.96
N ARG A 113 4.02 7.77 -14.47
CA ARG A 113 4.11 6.56 -13.67
C ARG A 113 5.28 5.72 -14.13
N ALA A 114 6.05 5.18 -13.21
CA ALA A 114 7.05 4.18 -13.51
C ALA A 114 6.39 2.88 -14.02
N PRO A 115 7.09 2.06 -14.83
CA PRO A 115 6.60 0.75 -15.21
C PRO A 115 6.15 -0.06 -14.00
N SER A 116 5.08 -0.82 -14.17
CA SER A 116 4.57 -1.71 -13.13
C SER A 116 4.50 -3.16 -13.61
N VAL A 117 4.67 -4.09 -12.68
CA VAL A 117 4.52 -5.53 -12.90
C VAL A 117 3.39 -6.04 -12.02
N ASP A 118 2.52 -6.85 -12.58
CA ASP A 118 1.44 -7.50 -11.83
C ASP A 118 1.95 -8.70 -11.01
N ALA A 119 1.14 -9.15 -10.06
CA ALA A 119 1.53 -10.22 -9.15
C ALA A 119 1.84 -11.56 -9.85
N PRO A 120 1.05 -12.06 -10.83
CA PRO A 120 1.36 -13.30 -11.55
C PRO A 120 2.67 -13.21 -12.34
N THR A 121 2.92 -12.10 -13.04
CA THR A 121 4.16 -11.88 -13.77
C THR A 121 5.36 -11.80 -12.83
N LEU A 122 5.23 -11.07 -11.71
CA LEU A 122 6.30 -11.01 -10.70
C LEU A 122 6.57 -12.40 -10.11
N GLN A 123 5.53 -13.20 -9.79
CA GLN A 123 5.75 -14.55 -9.29
C GLN A 123 6.56 -15.39 -10.28
N ARG A 124 6.23 -15.33 -11.57
CA ARG A 124 6.99 -16.02 -12.63
C ARG A 124 8.45 -15.53 -12.69
N TRP A 125 8.71 -14.22 -12.61
CA TRP A 125 10.06 -13.68 -12.59
C TRP A 125 10.85 -14.13 -11.36
N LEU A 126 10.19 -14.20 -10.19
CA LEU A 126 10.81 -14.72 -8.97
C LEU A 126 11.14 -16.22 -9.07
N ASP A 127 10.26 -17.02 -9.73
CA ASP A 127 10.49 -18.44 -9.97
C ASP A 127 11.73 -18.70 -10.86
N GLN A 128 11.96 -17.87 -11.84
CA GLN A 128 13.07 -18.00 -12.79
C GLN A 128 14.31 -17.19 -12.41
N GLY A 129 14.20 -16.26 -11.45
CA GLY A 129 15.30 -15.41 -10.98
C GLY A 129 15.65 -14.23 -11.90
N HIS A 130 14.90 -14.01 -12.97
CA HIS A 130 15.12 -12.95 -13.96
C HIS A 130 13.81 -12.45 -14.57
N ASP A 131 13.84 -11.28 -15.21
CA ASP A 131 12.72 -10.73 -15.99
C ASP A 131 12.61 -11.40 -17.38
N ASP A 132 11.67 -10.94 -18.19
CA ASP A 132 11.41 -11.45 -19.55
C ASP A 132 12.53 -11.16 -20.56
N GLN A 133 13.50 -10.31 -20.19
CA GLN A 133 14.68 -9.99 -20.98
C GLN A 133 15.93 -10.75 -20.50
N GLY A 134 15.79 -11.63 -19.49
CA GLY A 134 16.88 -12.41 -18.89
C GLY A 134 17.74 -11.61 -17.92
N ARG A 135 17.33 -10.39 -17.50
CA ARG A 135 18.05 -9.60 -16.52
C ARG A 135 17.74 -10.10 -15.10
N PRO A 136 18.77 -10.34 -14.26
CA PRO A 136 18.55 -10.79 -12.88
C PRO A 136 17.59 -9.87 -12.12
N LEU A 137 16.73 -10.47 -11.30
CA LEU A 137 15.72 -9.76 -10.52
C LEU A 137 16.23 -9.35 -9.14
N ARG A 138 15.83 -8.17 -8.67
CA ARG A 138 16.03 -7.72 -7.30
C ARG A 138 14.77 -7.06 -6.74
N MET A 139 14.25 -7.60 -5.65
CA MET A 139 13.17 -6.98 -4.90
C MET A 139 13.72 -5.88 -4.01
N LEU A 140 13.08 -4.69 -4.00
CA LEU A 140 13.43 -3.56 -3.14
C LEU A 140 12.25 -3.20 -2.24
N ASP A 141 12.40 -3.42 -0.95
CA ASP A 141 11.41 -3.04 0.05
C ASP A 141 11.54 -1.54 0.39
N THR A 142 10.52 -0.76 0.09
CA THR A 142 10.48 0.68 0.36
C THR A 142 9.78 1.02 1.68
N ARG A 143 9.47 0.02 2.50
CA ARG A 143 8.81 0.17 3.80
C ARG A 143 9.80 0.59 4.88
N ASN A 144 9.25 1.04 6.00
CA ASN A 144 10.04 1.32 7.18
C ASN A 144 10.54 0.00 7.82
N ALA A 145 11.69 0.05 8.48
CA ALA A 145 12.34 -1.13 9.07
C ALA A 145 11.42 -1.94 10.01
N PHE A 146 10.56 -1.26 10.79
CA PHE A 146 9.64 -1.94 11.68
C PHE A 146 8.56 -2.75 10.94
N GLU A 147 8.16 -2.34 9.73
CA GLU A 147 7.22 -3.09 8.89
C GLU A 147 7.91 -4.33 8.29
N VAL A 148 9.16 -4.15 7.83
CA VAL A 148 10.00 -5.23 7.26
C VAL A 148 10.23 -6.34 8.28
N ALA A 149 10.41 -6.01 9.55
CA ALA A 149 10.61 -6.96 10.63
C ALA A 149 9.44 -7.96 10.81
N HIS A 150 8.25 -7.66 10.31
CA HIS A 150 7.10 -8.57 10.33
C HIS A 150 7.08 -9.56 9.16
N GLY A 151 7.72 -9.24 8.04
CA GLY A 151 7.80 -10.10 6.87
C GLY A 151 8.23 -9.35 5.61
N GLN A 152 8.80 -10.06 4.65
CA GLN A 152 9.36 -9.53 3.42
C GLN A 152 9.44 -10.59 2.32
N PHE A 153 9.67 -10.20 1.08
CA PHE A 153 10.05 -11.15 0.04
C PHE A 153 11.41 -11.79 0.35
N ALA A 154 11.55 -13.09 0.07
CA ALA A 154 12.80 -13.80 0.26
C ALA A 154 13.95 -13.10 -0.49
N GLY A 155 15.04 -12.80 0.19
CA GLY A 155 16.22 -12.14 -0.39
C GLY A 155 16.01 -10.70 -0.85
N ALA A 156 14.93 -10.04 -0.41
CA ALA A 156 14.70 -8.63 -0.72
C ALA A 156 15.77 -7.72 -0.10
N THR A 157 16.16 -6.71 -0.85
CA THR A 157 16.97 -5.60 -0.35
C THR A 157 16.06 -4.62 0.40
N HIS A 158 16.50 -4.17 1.56
CA HIS A 158 15.91 -3.02 2.25
C HIS A 158 17.02 -2.15 2.86
N TRP A 159 16.79 -0.85 2.94
CA TRP A 159 17.82 0.11 3.38
C TRP A 159 17.64 0.57 4.83
N GLY A 160 16.85 -0.16 5.62
CA GLY A 160 16.67 0.12 7.05
C GLY A 160 15.99 1.44 7.36
N LEU A 161 15.10 1.92 6.50
CA LEU A 161 14.44 3.22 6.64
C LEU A 161 13.66 3.31 7.96
N GLY A 162 13.92 4.35 8.76
CA GLY A 162 13.09 4.70 9.91
C GLY A 162 11.76 5.33 9.46
N GLN A 163 11.81 6.10 8.37
CA GLN A 163 10.66 6.72 7.72
C GLN A 163 10.92 6.91 6.21
N PHE A 164 9.85 6.97 5.42
CA PHE A 164 9.97 7.06 3.95
C PHE A 164 10.65 8.35 3.44
N THR A 165 10.71 9.40 4.24
CA THR A 165 11.47 10.63 3.90
C THR A 165 12.98 10.41 3.81
N GLU A 166 13.51 9.28 4.30
CA GLU A 166 14.92 8.91 4.20
C GLU A 166 15.24 8.20 2.88
N PHE A 167 14.21 7.74 2.14
CA PHE A 167 14.37 7.00 0.89
C PHE A 167 15.24 7.73 -0.15
N PRO A 168 15.09 9.05 -0.41
CA PRO A 168 15.93 9.75 -1.37
C PRO A 168 17.43 9.64 -1.06
N GLN A 169 17.82 9.84 0.19
CA GLN A 169 19.19 9.71 0.63
C GLN A 169 19.73 8.29 0.48
N ALA A 170 18.94 7.29 0.92
CA ALA A 170 19.31 5.89 0.79
C ALA A 170 19.47 5.47 -0.67
N ALA A 171 18.59 5.93 -1.57
CA ALA A 171 18.69 5.65 -3.00
C ALA A 171 19.94 6.27 -3.65
N GLN A 172 20.36 7.45 -3.23
CA GLN A 172 21.62 8.06 -3.68
C GLN A 172 22.84 7.28 -3.21
N GLN A 173 22.81 6.76 -1.98
CA GLN A 173 23.93 6.04 -1.38
C GLN A 173 24.06 4.61 -1.93
N HIS A 174 22.95 3.89 -2.08
CA HIS A 174 22.94 2.45 -2.36
C HIS A 174 22.38 2.09 -3.75
N GLY A 175 21.78 3.04 -4.48
CA GLY A 175 21.12 2.76 -5.75
C GLY A 175 22.07 2.13 -6.80
N HIS A 176 23.35 2.48 -6.77
CA HIS A 176 24.36 1.95 -7.68
C HIS A 176 24.55 0.41 -7.56
N GLU A 177 24.29 -0.16 -6.37
CA GLU A 177 24.36 -1.60 -6.11
C GLU A 177 23.28 -2.38 -6.89
N LEU A 178 22.20 -1.69 -7.28
CA LEU A 178 21.06 -2.26 -7.99
C LEU A 178 21.19 -2.18 -9.53
N ALA A 179 22.21 -1.52 -10.05
CA ALA A 179 22.41 -1.30 -11.49
C ALA A 179 22.40 -2.58 -12.35
N PRO A 180 22.93 -3.75 -11.89
CA PRO A 180 22.90 -4.99 -12.69
C PRO A 180 21.51 -5.61 -12.82
N TYR A 181 20.53 -5.19 -12.03
CA TYR A 181 19.25 -5.88 -11.84
C TYR A 181 18.10 -5.18 -12.52
N THR A 182 17.06 -5.93 -12.85
CA THR A 182 15.69 -5.41 -12.91
C THR A 182 15.19 -5.31 -11.48
N VAL A 183 14.92 -4.08 -11.04
CA VAL A 183 14.51 -3.77 -9.68
C VAL A 183 13.00 -3.69 -9.62
N VAL A 184 12.37 -4.48 -8.76
CA VAL A 184 10.94 -4.33 -8.46
C VAL A 184 10.78 -3.77 -7.05
N SER A 185 10.40 -2.49 -6.98
CA SER A 185 10.08 -1.83 -5.71
C SER A 185 8.70 -2.21 -5.21
N TYR A 186 8.56 -2.41 -3.90
CA TYR A 186 7.28 -2.77 -3.30
C TYR A 186 7.07 -2.13 -1.93
N CYS A 187 5.80 -1.99 -1.54
CA CYS A 187 5.36 -1.66 -0.19
C CYS A 187 4.00 -2.32 0.07
N THR A 188 3.38 -2.09 1.21
CA THR A 188 2.12 -2.73 1.61
C THR A 188 1.03 -2.60 0.54
N GLY A 189 0.73 -1.38 0.06
CA GLY A 189 -0.36 -1.11 -0.88
C GLY A 189 0.06 -0.52 -2.22
N GLY A 190 1.36 -0.24 -2.45
CA GLY A 190 1.90 0.31 -3.71
C GLY A 190 2.19 1.82 -3.69
N ILE A 191 1.59 2.60 -2.79
CA ILE A 191 1.67 4.08 -2.81
C ILE A 191 3.10 4.65 -2.68
N ARG A 192 3.98 4.05 -1.85
CA ARG A 192 5.39 4.48 -1.71
C ARG A 192 6.17 4.19 -2.98
N CYS A 193 5.86 3.08 -3.64
CA CYS A 193 6.56 2.62 -4.85
C CYS A 193 6.37 3.57 -6.02
N GLU A 194 5.21 4.22 -6.15
CA GLU A 194 4.97 5.24 -7.18
C GLU A 194 6.03 6.36 -7.10
N LYS A 195 6.28 6.89 -5.89
CA LYS A 195 7.31 7.93 -5.70
C LYS A 195 8.73 7.36 -5.74
N ALA A 196 8.96 6.20 -5.14
CA ALA A 196 10.28 5.57 -5.08
C ALA A 196 10.82 5.24 -6.47
N ALA A 197 10.00 4.62 -7.32
CA ALA A 197 10.41 4.26 -8.67
C ALA A 197 10.70 5.49 -9.55
N LEU A 198 9.85 6.52 -9.48
CA LEU A 198 10.09 7.78 -10.20
C LEU A 198 11.36 8.47 -9.72
N TYR A 199 11.64 8.46 -8.41
CA TYR A 199 12.86 9.04 -7.87
C TYR A 199 14.11 8.29 -8.36
N MET A 200 14.09 6.96 -8.31
CA MET A 200 15.21 6.15 -8.83
C MET A 200 15.41 6.37 -10.33
N GLN A 201 14.33 6.49 -11.12
CA GLN A 201 14.45 6.83 -12.55
C GLN A 201 15.07 8.21 -12.77
N ALA A 202 14.71 9.20 -11.94
CA ALA A 202 15.33 10.53 -11.99
C ALA A 202 16.84 10.52 -11.63
N LEU A 203 17.30 9.50 -10.88
CA LEU A 203 18.72 9.21 -10.65
C LEU A 203 19.40 8.44 -11.81
N GLY A 204 18.69 8.15 -12.90
CA GLY A 204 19.21 7.42 -14.06
C GLY A 204 19.07 5.89 -13.97
N MET A 205 18.35 5.36 -12.99
CA MET A 205 18.09 3.92 -12.87
C MET A 205 16.91 3.54 -13.77
N LEU A 206 17.16 3.07 -14.99
CA LEU A 206 16.12 2.85 -16.00
C LEU A 206 15.33 1.54 -15.84
N ASN A 207 15.91 0.54 -15.16
CA ASN A 207 15.30 -0.79 -15.00
C ASN A 207 14.56 -0.93 -13.65
N VAL A 208 13.80 0.09 -13.29
CA VAL A 208 13.01 0.12 -12.05
C VAL A 208 11.54 -0.01 -12.36
N TRP A 209 10.94 -1.01 -11.76
CA TRP A 209 9.52 -1.34 -11.82
C TRP A 209 8.90 -1.18 -10.44
N GLN A 210 7.59 -1.10 -10.39
CA GLN A 210 6.83 -1.15 -9.14
C GLN A 210 5.88 -2.34 -9.14
N LEU A 211 5.72 -2.99 -8.00
CA LEU A 211 4.71 -4.04 -7.83
C LEU A 211 3.32 -3.40 -7.81
N GLU A 212 2.52 -3.71 -8.85
CA GLU A 212 1.14 -3.26 -8.93
C GLU A 212 0.38 -3.74 -7.70
N GLY A 213 -0.32 -2.81 -7.04
CA GLY A 213 -1.09 -3.13 -5.86
C GLY A 213 -0.30 -3.51 -4.61
N GLY A 214 1.03 -3.63 -4.68
CA GLY A 214 1.90 -3.94 -3.54
C GLY A 214 1.70 -5.34 -2.96
N ILE A 215 2.19 -5.53 -1.72
CA ILE A 215 2.17 -6.83 -1.03
C ILE A 215 0.76 -7.41 -0.93
N LEU A 216 -0.24 -6.60 -0.56
CA LEU A 216 -1.60 -7.10 -0.35
C LEU A 216 -2.19 -7.74 -1.61
N GLU A 217 -2.00 -7.13 -2.78
CA GLU A 217 -2.46 -7.72 -4.04
C GLU A 217 -1.63 -8.93 -4.45
N TYR A 218 -0.33 -8.91 -4.16
CA TYR A 218 0.53 -10.05 -4.41
C TYR A 218 0.09 -11.29 -3.59
N LEU A 219 -0.16 -11.12 -2.29
CA LEU A 219 -0.63 -12.20 -1.43
C LEU A 219 -1.97 -12.77 -1.90
N GLU A 220 -2.92 -11.89 -2.24
CA GLU A 220 -4.25 -12.27 -2.73
C GLU A 220 -4.18 -13.12 -4.01
N ARG A 221 -3.27 -12.78 -4.94
CA ARG A 221 -3.20 -13.40 -6.28
C ARG A 221 -2.24 -14.58 -6.40
N THR A 222 -1.33 -14.76 -5.45
CA THR A 222 -0.24 -15.75 -5.54
C THR A 222 -0.17 -16.69 -4.33
N ASN A 223 -1.11 -16.60 -3.40
CA ASN A 223 -1.08 -17.33 -2.12
C ASN A 223 0.26 -17.14 -1.37
N GLY A 224 0.92 -15.99 -1.56
CA GLY A 224 2.12 -15.60 -0.83
C GLY A 224 3.40 -16.36 -1.20
N LYS A 225 3.48 -17.02 -2.37
CA LYS A 225 4.73 -17.64 -2.82
C LYS A 225 5.86 -16.58 -2.82
N HIS A 226 7.07 -16.96 -2.36
CA HIS A 226 8.23 -16.09 -2.14
C HIS A 226 8.10 -15.04 -1.02
N TRP A 227 6.95 -14.90 -0.37
CA TRP A 227 6.77 -14.07 0.80
C TRP A 227 7.12 -14.83 2.08
N GLN A 228 7.75 -14.15 3.04
CA GLN A 228 8.10 -14.71 4.35
C GLN A 228 7.49 -13.85 5.46
N GLY A 229 6.82 -14.47 6.43
CA GLY A 229 6.21 -13.79 7.56
C GLY A 229 4.86 -13.13 7.24
N ASN A 230 4.52 -12.06 7.97
CA ASN A 230 3.23 -11.37 7.90
C ASN A 230 3.38 -9.98 7.27
N CYS A 231 2.31 -9.46 6.68
CA CYS A 231 2.27 -8.10 6.14
C CYS A 231 1.74 -7.13 7.20
N PHE A 232 2.54 -6.14 7.62
CA PHE A 232 2.10 -5.08 8.52
C PHE A 232 1.08 -4.17 7.82
N VAL A 233 -0.02 -3.83 8.55
CA VAL A 233 -1.05 -2.88 8.11
C VAL A 233 -1.29 -1.81 9.18
N PHE A 234 -1.63 -0.59 8.74
CA PHE A 234 -1.78 0.58 9.61
C PHE A 234 -3.18 0.71 10.23
N ASP A 235 -3.77 -0.42 10.68
CA ASP A 235 -5.04 -0.46 11.41
C ASP A 235 -4.96 -1.42 12.59
N GLU A 236 -6.06 -1.61 13.33
CA GLU A 236 -6.06 -2.42 14.57
C GLU A 236 -5.81 -3.93 14.34
N ARG A 237 -5.77 -4.39 13.09
CA ARG A 237 -5.37 -5.77 12.77
C ARG A 237 -3.87 -5.99 12.95
N GLY A 238 -3.06 -4.91 12.88
CA GLY A 238 -1.60 -4.93 13.07
C GLY A 238 -0.88 -5.65 11.93
N THR A 239 -1.04 -6.96 11.80
CA THR A 239 -0.43 -7.77 10.73
C THR A 239 -1.44 -8.73 10.11
N LEU A 240 -1.26 -9.01 8.81
CA LEU A 240 -2.02 -9.99 8.05
C LEU A 240 -1.10 -11.12 7.59
N ASN A 241 -1.59 -12.35 7.63
CA ASN A 241 -0.90 -13.52 7.06
C ASN A 241 -1.05 -13.58 5.52
N ALA A 242 -0.56 -14.64 4.89
CA ALA A 242 -0.63 -14.79 3.43
C ALA A 242 -2.07 -14.86 2.89
N GLU A 243 -3.03 -15.33 3.69
CA GLU A 243 -4.45 -15.40 3.37
C GLU A 243 -5.19 -14.08 3.66
N LEU A 244 -4.46 -13.01 4.00
CA LEU A 244 -4.99 -11.69 4.36
C LEU A 244 -5.89 -11.69 5.61
N ALA A 245 -5.82 -12.74 6.42
CA ALA A 245 -6.45 -12.81 7.73
C ALA A 245 -5.55 -12.14 8.79
N PRO A 246 -6.14 -11.56 9.86
CA PRO A 246 -5.36 -11.06 10.99
C PRO A 246 -4.45 -12.16 11.55
N ALA A 247 -3.16 -11.92 11.59
CA ALA A 247 -2.22 -12.86 12.19
C ALA A 247 -2.44 -12.90 13.72
N ALA A 248 -2.40 -14.10 14.31
CA ALA A 248 -2.48 -14.23 15.76
C ALA A 248 -1.36 -13.40 16.41
N SER A 249 -1.72 -12.47 17.28
CA SER A 249 -0.70 -11.68 17.98
C SER A 249 0.14 -12.63 18.86
N SER A 250 1.46 -12.44 18.86
CA SER A 250 2.37 -13.17 19.73
C SER A 250 2.02 -13.08 21.24
N ALA A 251 1.17 -12.13 21.63
CA ALA A 251 0.61 -12.03 22.98
C ALA A 251 -0.38 -13.15 23.33
N ASN A 252 -1.04 -13.79 22.33
CA ASN A 252 -1.98 -14.89 22.57
C ASN A 252 -1.29 -16.27 22.67
N LEU A 253 -0.06 -16.41 22.18
CA LEU A 253 0.72 -17.65 22.30
C LEU A 253 1.27 -17.87 23.73
N ALA A 254 1.55 -16.78 24.46
CA ALA A 254 2.02 -16.87 25.85
C ALA A 254 0.93 -17.37 26.83
N ASN A 255 -0.35 -17.19 26.52
CA ASN A 255 -1.47 -17.64 27.36
C ASN A 255 -1.91 -19.09 27.08
N GLN A 256 -1.45 -19.73 26.00
CA GLN A 256 -1.77 -21.14 25.69
C GLN A 256 -0.73 -22.13 26.25
N VAL A 257 0.39 -21.66 26.77
CA VAL A 257 1.45 -22.51 27.37
C VAL A 257 1.31 -22.59 28.90
N GLN A 258 0.34 -21.88 29.51
CA GLN A 258 0.08 -21.89 30.96
C GLN A 258 -1.29 -22.48 31.37
N SER A 259 -1.91 -23.28 30.50
CA SER A 259 -3.12 -24.03 30.86
C SER A 259 -2.92 -25.53 30.73
#